data_bb3744e24a4425df6f6430d402a4f02d
#
_entry.id   bb3744e24a4425df6f6430d402a4f02d
#
_cell.length_a   1.000
_cell.length_b   1.000
_cell.length_c   1.000
_cell.angle_alpha   90.00
_cell.angle_beta   90.00
_cell.angle_gamma   90.00
#
_symmetry.space_group_name_H-M   'P 1'
#
loop_
_entity.id
_entity.type
_entity.pdbx_description
1 polymer ?
#
loop_
_entity_poly.entity_id
_entity_poly.type
_entity_poly.pdbx_seq_one_letter_code
_entity_poly.pdbx_strand_id
1 'polypeptide(L)'
;MIWTVRDAQVALAPVFEQYGVSRAVLFGSIAQGTATQESDIDLLVDSHLRGMKFVGLMEAIRQVTERPVDVFDVTHIERGSPLDWEIHATGLTIFENAI
;
A
#
# COMPACT_ATOMS: atom_id res chain seq x y z
N MET A 1 -0.44 -13.00 13.92
CA MET A 1 -1.74 -12.45 13.50
C MET A 1 -1.76 -12.29 11.98
N ILE A 2 -2.84 -12.70 11.35
CA ILE A 2 -3.02 -12.53 9.90
C ILE A 2 -3.69 -11.17 9.66
N TRP A 3 -3.07 -10.34 8.83
CA TRP A 3 -3.63 -9.05 8.48
C TRP A 3 -4.80 -9.20 7.51
N THR A 4 -5.84 -8.40 7.74
CA THR A 4 -6.99 -8.29 6.85
C THR A 4 -6.94 -6.94 6.14
N VAL A 5 -7.78 -6.78 5.13
CA VAL A 5 -7.95 -5.49 4.43
C VAL A 5 -8.32 -4.39 5.43
N ARG A 6 -9.22 -4.69 6.37
CA ARG A 6 -9.65 -3.71 7.36
C ARG A 6 -8.51 -3.32 8.32
N ASP A 7 -7.70 -4.29 8.74
CA ASP A 7 -6.54 -4.00 9.60
C ASP A 7 -5.60 -3.02 8.92
N ALA A 8 -5.29 -3.25 7.65
CA ALA A 8 -4.45 -2.37 6.87
C ALA A 8 -5.08 -0.98 6.71
N GLN A 9 -6.36 -0.93 6.41
CA GLN A 9 -7.08 0.32 6.22
C GLN A 9 -7.05 1.19 7.48
N VAL A 10 -7.37 0.60 8.62
CA VAL A 10 -7.43 1.33 9.90
C VAL A 10 -6.05 1.78 10.33
N ALA A 11 -5.06 0.89 10.23
CA ALA A 11 -3.70 1.21 10.70
C ALA A 11 -3.01 2.26 9.83
N LEU A 12 -3.26 2.26 8.53
CA LEU A 12 -2.51 3.09 7.58
C LEU A 12 -3.17 4.42 7.25
N ALA A 13 -4.45 4.60 7.50
CA ALA A 13 -5.13 5.85 7.20
C ALA A 13 -4.44 7.08 7.80
N PRO A 14 -4.05 7.08 9.10
CA PRO A 14 -3.34 8.24 9.66
C PRO A 14 -2.00 8.52 9.00
N VAL A 15 -1.29 7.46 8.60
CA VAL A 15 0.00 7.59 7.91
C VAL A 15 -0.19 8.26 6.55
N PHE A 16 -1.17 7.79 5.77
CA PHE A 16 -1.45 8.38 4.46
C PHE A 16 -1.88 9.84 4.57
N GLU A 17 -2.68 10.18 5.57
CA GLU A 17 -3.07 11.57 5.82
C GLU A 17 -1.85 12.44 6.16
N GLN A 18 -1.00 11.95 7.04
CA GLN A 18 0.19 12.68 7.48
C GLN A 18 1.13 13.00 6.32
N TYR A 19 1.28 12.07 5.38
CA TYR A 19 2.21 12.22 4.26
C TYR A 19 1.57 12.79 3.00
N GLY A 20 0.30 13.14 3.05
CA GLY A 20 -0.38 13.77 1.92
C GLY A 20 -0.66 12.83 0.76
N VAL A 21 -0.77 11.54 1.04
CA VAL A 21 -1.11 10.54 0.02
C VAL A 21 -2.55 10.78 -0.43
N SER A 22 -2.78 10.83 -1.75
CA SER A 22 -4.13 11.03 -2.27
C SER A 22 -4.92 9.74 -2.44
N ARG A 23 -4.24 8.62 -2.66
CA ARG A 23 -4.89 7.33 -2.85
C ARG A 23 -3.95 6.21 -2.51
N ALA A 24 -4.47 5.14 -1.93
CA ALA A 24 -3.71 3.92 -1.67
C ALA A 24 -4.55 2.69 -2.01
N VAL A 25 -3.91 1.73 -2.68
CA VAL A 25 -4.50 0.46 -3.11
C VAL A 25 -3.72 -0.67 -2.48
N LEU A 26 -4.43 -1.56 -1.81
CA LEU A 26 -3.88 -2.80 -1.29
C LEU A 26 -4.08 -3.88 -2.35
N PHE A 27 -3.05 -4.65 -2.64
CA PHE A 27 -3.14 -5.74 -3.60
C PHE A 27 -2.41 -6.99 -3.08
N GLY A 28 -2.42 -8.07 -3.85
CA GLY A 28 -1.75 -9.30 -3.45
C GLY A 28 -2.54 -10.13 -2.46
N SER A 29 -1.84 -10.93 -1.65
CA SER A 29 -2.45 -11.96 -0.83
C SER A 29 -3.42 -11.43 0.24
N ILE A 30 -3.10 -10.32 0.87
CA ILE A 30 -4.00 -9.74 1.88
C ILE A 30 -5.31 -9.28 1.23
N ALA A 31 -5.21 -8.62 0.07
CA ALA A 31 -6.38 -8.16 -0.66
C ALA A 31 -7.27 -9.33 -1.11
N GLN A 32 -6.66 -10.46 -1.45
CA GLN A 32 -7.38 -11.65 -1.91
C GLN A 32 -7.94 -12.50 -0.77
N GLY A 33 -7.54 -12.23 0.47
CA GLY A 33 -7.94 -13.06 1.61
C GLY A 33 -7.19 -14.37 1.72
N THR A 34 -6.05 -14.50 1.05
CA THR A 34 -5.20 -15.70 1.07
C THR A 34 -3.95 -15.53 1.90
N ALA A 35 -3.86 -14.42 2.65
CA ALA A 35 -2.69 -14.08 3.45
C ALA A 35 -2.43 -15.10 4.55
N THR A 36 -1.15 -15.27 4.87
CA THR A 36 -0.70 -16.02 6.02
C THR A 36 -0.03 -15.06 7.00
N GLN A 37 0.45 -15.58 8.13
CA GLN A 37 1.18 -14.76 9.11
C GLN A 37 2.48 -14.19 8.54
N GLU A 38 3.00 -14.79 7.46
CA GLU A 38 4.26 -14.39 6.83
C GLU A 38 4.05 -13.55 5.57
N SER A 39 2.81 -13.26 5.22
CA SER A 39 2.52 -12.50 4.00
C SER A 39 3.00 -11.05 4.13
N ASP A 40 3.60 -10.56 3.04
CA ASP A 40 3.98 -9.16 2.93
C ASP A 40 2.74 -8.31 2.65
N ILE A 41 2.85 -7.03 2.96
CA ILE A 41 1.83 -6.05 2.61
C ILE A 41 2.25 -5.40 1.29
N ASP A 42 1.39 -5.49 0.28
CA ASP A 42 1.64 -4.92 -1.04
C ASP A 42 0.76 -3.70 -1.26
N LEU A 43 1.38 -2.55 -1.44
CA LEU A 43 0.67 -1.27 -1.56
C LEU A 43 1.09 -0.50 -2.81
N LEU A 44 0.10 0.06 -3.48
CA LEU A 44 0.29 1.06 -4.51
C LEU A 44 -0.22 2.38 -3.97
N VAL A 45 0.58 3.43 -4.03
CA VAL A 45 0.19 4.75 -3.53
C VAL A 45 0.35 5.82 -4.61
N ASP A 46 -0.54 6.78 -4.56
CA ASP A 46 -0.37 8.03 -5.31
C ASP A 46 0.06 9.07 -4.28
N SER A 47 1.38 9.17 -4.09
CA SER A 47 1.95 9.90 -2.96
C SER A 47 2.38 11.32 -3.29
N HIS A 48 2.71 11.59 -4.54
CA HIS A 48 3.33 12.85 -4.97
C HIS A 48 4.68 13.11 -4.29
N LEU A 49 5.32 12.06 -3.71
CA LEU A 49 6.58 12.15 -3.01
C LEU A 49 7.70 11.53 -3.84
N ARG A 50 8.91 12.05 -3.64
CA ARG A 50 10.12 11.56 -4.32
C ARG A 50 11.28 11.45 -3.36
N GLY A 51 12.25 10.58 -3.71
CA GLY A 51 13.50 10.46 -2.97
C GLY A 51 13.29 10.15 -1.50
N MET A 52 13.98 10.90 -0.64
CA MET A 52 13.95 10.64 0.80
C MET A 52 12.58 10.83 1.43
N LYS A 53 11.72 11.67 0.85
CA LYS A 53 10.35 11.82 1.36
C LYS A 53 9.54 10.56 1.14
N PHE A 54 9.72 9.91 0.01
CA PHE A 54 9.06 8.63 -0.26
C PHE A 54 9.61 7.53 0.66
N VAL A 55 10.92 7.51 0.90
CA VAL A 55 11.54 6.59 1.84
C VAL A 55 10.95 6.79 3.25
N GLY A 56 10.72 8.04 3.65
CA GLY A 56 10.05 8.35 4.92
C GLY A 56 8.66 7.75 5.02
N LEU A 57 7.87 7.82 3.94
CA LEU A 57 6.56 7.20 3.89
C LEU A 57 6.66 5.68 4.04
N MET A 58 7.57 5.05 3.30
CA MET A 58 7.79 3.60 3.38
C MET A 58 8.14 3.17 4.81
N GLU A 59 9.03 3.90 5.45
CA GLU A 59 9.46 3.59 6.82
C GLU A 59 8.31 3.76 7.82
N ALA A 60 7.51 4.81 7.67
CA ALA A 60 6.34 5.02 8.53
C ALA A 60 5.34 3.87 8.40
N ILE A 61 5.10 3.40 7.19
CA ILE A 61 4.22 2.26 6.95
C ILE A 61 4.78 1.01 7.62
N ARG A 62 6.07 0.75 7.46
CA ARG A 62 6.72 -0.41 8.05
C ARG A 62 6.63 -0.38 9.58
N GLN A 63 6.85 0.78 10.19
CA GLN A 63 6.79 0.93 11.64
C GLN A 63 5.40 0.65 12.20
N VAL A 64 4.37 1.13 11.51
CA VAL A 64 2.98 0.93 11.96
C VAL A 64 2.54 -0.52 11.81
N THR A 65 2.95 -1.16 10.72
CA THR A 65 2.52 -2.53 10.41
C THR A 65 3.39 -3.60 11.06
N GLU A 66 4.63 -3.27 11.40
CA GLU A 66 5.63 -4.18 11.97
C GLU A 66 5.83 -5.44 11.13
N ARG A 67 5.75 -5.30 9.80
CA ARG A 67 5.99 -6.40 8.87
C ARG A 67 6.54 -5.90 7.56
N PRO A 68 7.10 -6.80 6.73
CA PRO A 68 7.61 -6.41 5.43
C PRO A 68 6.51 -5.79 4.58
N VAL A 69 6.82 -4.66 3.96
CA VAL A 69 5.87 -3.93 3.10
C VAL A 69 6.58 -3.59 1.81
N ASP A 70 5.93 -3.92 0.69
CA ASP A 70 6.35 -3.48 -0.63
C ASP A 70 5.46 -2.30 -1.04
N VAL A 71 6.05 -1.12 -1.13
CA VAL A 71 5.32 0.10 -1.48
C VAL A 71 5.77 0.58 -2.84
N PHE A 72 4.82 0.74 -3.74
CA PHE A 72 5.05 1.25 -5.09
C PHE A 72 4.27 2.53 -5.28
N ASP A 73 4.91 3.57 -5.83
CA ASP A 73 4.18 4.76 -6.24
C ASP A 73 3.60 4.54 -7.65
N VAL A 74 2.50 5.22 -7.96
CA VAL A 74 1.88 5.09 -9.30
C VAL A 74 2.85 5.43 -10.42
N THR A 75 3.84 6.28 -10.15
CA THR A 75 4.87 6.65 -11.14
C THR A 75 5.87 5.54 -11.40
N HIS A 76 5.94 4.51 -10.54
CA HIS A 76 6.87 3.39 -10.68
C HIS A 76 6.27 2.22 -11.47
N ILE A 77 4.99 2.27 -11.80
CA ILE A 77 4.31 1.15 -12.43
C ILE A 77 4.38 1.29 -13.96
N GLU A 78 4.95 0.29 -14.59
CA GLU A 78 4.97 0.21 -16.04
C GLU A 78 3.66 -0.40 -16.53
N ARG A 79 2.97 0.30 -17.43
CA ARG A 79 1.69 -0.15 -17.96
C ARG A 79 1.85 -1.49 -18.69
N GLY A 80 0.99 -2.44 -18.36
CA GLY A 80 1.01 -3.78 -18.95
C GLY A 80 2.05 -4.72 -18.36
N SER A 81 2.80 -4.27 -17.33
CA SER A 81 3.74 -5.14 -16.62
C SER A 81 3.02 -6.19 -15.79
N PRO A 82 3.71 -7.26 -15.36
CA PRO A 82 3.11 -8.23 -14.44
C PRO A 82 2.55 -7.59 -13.17
N LEU A 83 3.24 -6.60 -12.63
CA LEU A 83 2.80 -5.89 -11.43
C LEU A 83 1.52 -5.09 -11.70
N ASP A 84 1.44 -4.41 -12.85
CA ASP A 84 0.24 -3.69 -13.25
C ASP A 84 -0.97 -4.63 -13.35
N TRP A 85 -0.77 -5.80 -13.94
CA TRP A 85 -1.80 -6.83 -14.03
C TRP A 85 -2.28 -7.30 -12.66
N GLU A 86 -1.35 -7.55 -11.74
CA GLU A 86 -1.69 -8.00 -10.38
C GLU A 86 -2.50 -6.94 -9.64
N ILE A 87 -2.12 -5.68 -9.76
CA ILE A 87 -2.85 -4.57 -9.14
C ILE A 87 -4.27 -4.50 -9.68
N HIS A 88 -4.46 -4.61 -11.00
CA HIS A 88 -5.79 -4.59 -11.59
C HIS A 88 -6.62 -5.80 -11.18
N ALA A 89 -5.99 -6.96 -11.05
CA ALA A 89 -6.69 -8.20 -10.73
C ALA A 89 -7.12 -8.27 -9.25
N THR A 90 -6.29 -7.77 -8.34
CA THR A 90 -6.48 -7.98 -6.89
C THR A 90 -6.65 -6.69 -6.09
N GLY A 91 -6.38 -5.52 -6.69
CA GLY A 91 -6.33 -4.26 -5.99
C GLY A 91 -7.65 -3.82 -5.37
N LEU A 92 -7.56 -3.36 -4.13
CA LEU A 92 -8.67 -2.76 -3.40
C LEU A 92 -8.23 -1.39 -2.88
N THR A 93 -8.99 -0.36 -3.21
CA THR A 93 -8.69 0.98 -2.70
C THR A 93 -9.01 1.01 -1.21
N ILE A 94 -7.99 1.28 -0.40
CA ILE A 94 -8.14 1.35 1.07
C ILE A 94 -8.09 2.77 1.61
N PHE A 95 -7.64 3.72 0.81
CA PHE A 95 -7.57 5.12 1.23
C PHE A 95 -7.76 6.02 0.01
N GLU A 96 -8.55 7.05 0.20
CA GLU A 96 -8.78 8.03 -0.85
C GLU A 96 -9.03 9.38 -0.20
N ASN A 97 -8.27 10.38 -0.59
CA ASN A 97 -8.44 11.73 -0.10
C ASN A 97 -8.95 12.60 -1.27
N ALA A 98 -10.17 13.07 -1.14
CA ALA A 98 -10.90 13.73 -2.22
C ALA A 98 -10.63 15.24 -2.31
N ILE A 99 -9.47 15.71 -1.93
CA ILE A 99 -9.14 17.13 -2.03
C ILE A 99 -8.80 17.52 -3.45
#